data_42cf573b77ad60dd74f95cd1b8b76f3c
#
_entry.id   42cf573b77ad60dd74f95cd1b8b76f3c
#
_cell.length_a   1.000
_cell.length_b   1.000
_cell.length_c   1.000
_cell.angle_alpha   90.00
_cell.angle_beta   90.00
_cell.angle_gamma   90.00
#
_symmetry.space_group_name_H-M   'P 1'
#
loop_
_entity.id
_entity.type
_entity.pdbx_description
1 polymer ?
#
loop_
_entity_poly.entity_id
_entity_poly.type
_entity_poly.pdbx_seq_one_letter_code
_entity_poly.pdbx_strand_id
1 'polypeptide(L)'
;SIPFDDDTFDASTMLHVGMNISDKELLFSEIARVTKPNGSIVVYDVMRTGNDDLVFPMPWSSTPEYSFVDTTDAYVKAAENAGLKLLTIDDHTEMAVSFFNNPPSEPPPVNLGHLMGTKMPEMVANAGNAIRNGTISPILLRFTN
;
A
#
# COMPACT_ATOMS: atom_id res chain seq x y z
N SER A 1 0.61 -15.43 10.11
CA SER A 1 1.93 -16.03 9.77
C SER A 1 1.99 -16.37 8.29
N ILE A 2 3.08 -16.03 7.61
CA ILE A 2 3.36 -16.42 6.23
C ILE A 2 3.80 -17.89 6.22
N PRO A 3 3.19 -18.79 5.40
CA PRO A 3 3.38 -20.24 5.51
C PRO A 3 4.66 -20.74 4.80
N PHE A 4 5.80 -20.11 5.09
CA PHE A 4 7.12 -20.45 4.58
C PHE A 4 8.13 -20.42 5.74
N ASP A 5 9.21 -21.18 5.59
CA ASP A 5 10.32 -21.18 6.54
C ASP A 5 11.10 -19.87 6.52
N ASP A 6 11.92 -19.66 7.56
CA ASP A 6 12.83 -18.52 7.63
C ASP A 6 13.81 -18.55 6.44
N ASP A 7 14.27 -17.39 6.01
CA ASP A 7 15.28 -17.23 4.95
C ASP A 7 14.95 -17.95 3.63
N THR A 8 13.67 -18.01 3.27
CA THR A 8 13.23 -18.73 2.06
C THR A 8 13.48 -17.92 0.79
N PHE A 9 13.20 -16.61 0.80
CA PHE A 9 13.15 -15.79 -0.41
C PHE A 9 14.33 -14.84 -0.53
N ASP A 10 14.84 -14.66 -1.76
CA ASP A 10 15.88 -13.66 -2.06
C ASP A 10 15.31 -12.24 -2.11
N ALA A 11 14.01 -12.11 -2.36
CA ALA A 11 13.31 -10.83 -2.35
C ALA A 11 11.83 -11.02 -1.98
N SER A 12 11.25 -9.98 -1.36
CA SER A 12 9.83 -9.91 -1.03
C SER A 12 9.21 -8.62 -1.58
N THR A 13 7.97 -8.72 -2.07
CA THR A 13 7.22 -7.55 -2.52
C THR A 13 5.84 -7.51 -1.86
N MET A 14 5.43 -6.31 -1.45
CA MET A 14 4.08 -6.04 -0.95
C MET A 14 3.48 -4.88 -1.75
N LEU A 15 2.43 -5.17 -2.52
CA LEU A 15 1.81 -4.21 -3.43
C LEU A 15 0.32 -4.05 -3.08
N HIS A 16 -0.05 -2.90 -2.53
CA HIS A 16 -1.42 -2.56 -2.12
C HIS A 16 -2.05 -3.59 -1.17
N VAL A 17 -1.32 -3.99 -0.14
CA VAL A 17 -1.76 -4.98 0.87
C VAL A 17 -1.76 -4.41 2.28
N GLY A 18 -0.74 -3.65 2.65
CA GLY A 18 -0.53 -3.19 4.01
C GLY A 18 -1.67 -2.33 4.55
N MET A 19 -2.38 -1.56 3.70
CA MET A 19 -3.56 -0.80 4.11
C MET A 19 -4.71 -1.68 4.62
N ASN A 20 -4.67 -2.99 4.39
CA ASN A 20 -5.67 -3.96 4.88
C ASN A 20 -5.23 -4.69 6.15
N ILE A 21 -4.01 -4.45 6.64
CA ILE A 21 -3.43 -5.16 7.78
C ILE A 21 -3.23 -4.19 8.94
N SER A 22 -3.90 -4.46 10.07
CA SER A 22 -3.85 -3.61 11.26
C SER A 22 -2.51 -3.67 11.98
N ASP A 23 -1.93 -4.87 12.07
CA ASP A 23 -0.67 -5.13 12.79
C ASP A 23 0.53 -5.02 11.85
N LYS A 24 1.08 -3.81 11.72
CA LYS A 24 2.26 -3.54 10.89
C LYS A 24 3.53 -4.20 11.46
N GLU A 25 3.64 -4.28 12.77
CA GLU A 25 4.79 -4.89 13.45
C GLU A 25 4.87 -6.39 13.09
N LEU A 26 3.76 -7.12 13.23
CA LEU A 26 3.70 -8.53 12.86
C LEU A 26 3.91 -8.71 11.35
N LEU A 27 3.34 -7.81 10.52
CA LEU A 27 3.49 -7.87 9.06
C LEU A 27 4.96 -7.79 8.66
N PHE A 28 5.69 -6.78 9.14
CA PHE A 28 7.10 -6.58 8.79
C PHE A 28 8.01 -7.63 9.43
N SER A 29 7.70 -8.09 10.64
CA SER A 29 8.41 -9.22 11.28
C SER A 29 8.34 -10.49 10.42
N GLU A 30 7.18 -10.81 9.86
CA GLU A 30 7.01 -11.97 8.99
C GLU A 30 7.69 -11.78 7.62
N ILE A 31 7.65 -10.58 7.04
CA ILE A 31 8.38 -10.26 5.80
C ILE A 31 9.89 -10.43 6.02
N ALA A 32 10.40 -9.89 7.11
CA ALA A 32 11.82 -10.02 7.46
C ALA A 32 12.21 -11.49 7.67
N ARG A 33 11.40 -12.24 8.42
CA ARG A 33 11.66 -13.66 8.71
C ARG A 33 11.79 -14.52 7.46
N VAL A 34 10.91 -14.35 6.48
CA VAL A 34 10.92 -15.19 5.26
C VAL A 34 11.91 -14.69 4.20
N THR A 35 12.43 -13.47 4.34
CA THR A 35 13.41 -12.90 3.40
C THR A 35 14.83 -13.16 3.91
N LYS A 36 15.69 -13.70 3.06
CA LYS A 36 17.10 -13.99 3.38
C LYS A 36 17.86 -12.74 3.85
N PRO A 37 18.91 -12.90 4.67
CA PRO A 37 19.84 -11.82 4.98
C PRO A 37 20.38 -11.15 3.71
N ASN A 38 20.41 -9.82 3.67
CA ASN A 38 20.68 -8.98 2.51
C ASN A 38 19.69 -9.11 1.35
N GLY A 39 18.55 -9.76 1.55
CA GLY A 39 17.44 -9.82 0.59
C GLY A 39 16.77 -8.46 0.40
N SER A 40 16.19 -8.24 -0.77
CA SER A 40 15.52 -6.99 -1.12
C SER A 40 14.04 -7.03 -0.76
N ILE A 41 13.52 -5.95 -0.18
CA ILE A 41 12.11 -5.82 0.13
C ILE A 41 11.57 -4.54 -0.52
N VAL A 42 10.47 -4.67 -1.27
CA VAL A 42 9.78 -3.54 -1.90
C VAL A 42 8.33 -3.49 -1.42
N VAL A 43 7.95 -2.34 -0.89
CA VAL A 43 6.58 -2.04 -0.46
C VAL A 43 6.05 -0.90 -1.31
N TYR A 44 4.96 -1.12 -2.03
CA TYR A 44 4.23 -0.08 -2.73
C TYR A 44 2.79 -0.06 -2.23
N ASP A 45 2.47 0.97 -1.48
CA ASP A 45 1.18 1.03 -0.81
C ASP A 45 0.63 2.45 -0.75
N VAL A 46 -0.65 2.57 -0.46
CA VAL A 46 -1.28 3.86 -0.17
C VAL A 46 -1.06 4.18 1.29
N MET A 47 -0.38 5.30 1.56
CA MET A 47 -0.06 5.74 2.91
C MET A 47 -0.72 7.08 3.23
N ARG A 48 -0.96 7.34 4.50
CA ARG A 48 -1.55 8.59 4.99
C ARG A 48 -0.51 9.70 4.97
N THR A 49 -0.88 10.82 4.33
CA THR A 49 -0.07 12.03 4.24
C THR A 49 -0.76 13.26 4.84
N GLY A 50 -2.07 13.20 5.03
CA GLY A 50 -2.87 14.26 5.66
C GLY A 50 -3.76 13.74 6.79
N ASN A 51 -4.45 14.65 7.47
CA ASN A 51 -5.27 14.36 8.64
C ASN A 51 -6.76 14.24 8.35
N ASP A 52 -7.20 14.52 7.12
CA ASP A 52 -8.60 14.48 6.75
C ASP A 52 -9.15 13.04 6.79
N ASP A 53 -10.43 12.89 7.09
CA ASP A 53 -11.10 11.60 7.07
C ASP A 53 -11.22 11.05 5.66
N LEU A 54 -11.08 9.73 5.52
CA LEU A 54 -11.31 9.03 4.26
C LEU A 54 -12.79 8.84 4.03
N VAL A 55 -13.24 9.12 2.81
CA VAL A 55 -14.64 8.89 2.38
C VAL A 55 -14.76 7.48 1.79
N PHE A 56 -15.61 6.66 2.37
CA PHE A 56 -15.85 5.29 1.93
C PHE A 56 -17.08 5.19 1.01
N PRO A 57 -17.11 4.16 0.11
CA PRO A 57 -16.18 3.03 0.00
C PRO A 57 -14.86 3.42 -0.68
N MET A 58 -13.76 2.79 -0.25
CA MET A 58 -12.44 2.84 -0.87
C MET A 58 -12.17 1.56 -1.68
N PRO A 59 -11.21 1.55 -2.63
CA PRO A 59 -10.89 0.35 -3.41
C PRO A 59 -10.48 -0.87 -2.57
N TRP A 60 -9.94 -0.66 -1.38
CA TRP A 60 -9.46 -1.71 -0.47
C TRP A 60 -10.43 -2.02 0.68
N SER A 61 -11.41 -1.14 0.95
CA SER A 61 -12.37 -1.36 2.01
C SER A 61 -13.69 -0.63 1.75
N SER A 62 -14.80 -1.29 2.04
CA SER A 62 -16.14 -0.67 1.93
C SER A 62 -16.48 0.23 3.12
N THR A 63 -15.78 0.06 4.25
CA THR A 63 -16.07 0.76 5.51
C THR A 63 -14.76 1.09 6.25
N PRO A 64 -14.76 2.07 7.18
CA PRO A 64 -13.56 2.45 7.92
C PRO A 64 -13.00 1.32 8.82
N GLU A 65 -13.84 0.40 9.32
CA GLU A 65 -13.44 -0.65 10.26
C GLU A 65 -12.37 -1.60 9.69
N TYR A 66 -12.28 -1.73 8.37
CA TYR A 66 -11.34 -2.62 7.69
C TYR A 66 -10.28 -1.86 6.89
N SER A 67 -10.15 -0.55 7.13
CA SER A 67 -9.15 0.29 6.50
C SER A 67 -8.08 0.68 7.54
N PHE A 68 -6.89 0.15 7.37
CA PHE A 68 -5.74 0.36 8.25
C PHE A 68 -4.63 1.14 7.54
N VAL A 69 -5.03 2.14 6.74
CA VAL A 69 -4.09 3.08 6.11
C VAL A 69 -3.33 3.83 7.21
N ASP A 70 -2.03 3.76 7.16
CA ASP A 70 -1.14 4.35 8.16
C ASP A 70 -0.09 5.24 7.49
N THR A 71 0.66 5.98 8.28
CA THR A 71 1.68 6.91 7.81
C THR A 71 2.92 6.18 7.29
N THR A 72 3.69 6.84 6.44
CA THR A 72 5.00 6.34 5.99
C THR A 72 5.93 6.06 7.18
N ASP A 73 5.92 6.94 8.20
CA ASP A 73 6.73 6.78 9.41
C ASP A 73 6.34 5.52 10.20
N ALA A 74 5.04 5.18 10.27
CA ALA A 74 4.59 3.95 10.93
C ALA A 74 5.09 2.70 10.20
N TYR A 75 5.04 2.68 8.85
CA TYR A 75 5.58 1.59 8.05
C TYR A 75 7.10 1.45 8.24
N VAL A 76 7.83 2.56 8.14
CA VAL A 76 9.30 2.57 8.32
C VAL A 76 9.68 2.08 9.71
N LYS A 77 9.01 2.59 10.75
CA LYS A 77 9.27 2.18 12.14
C LYS A 77 9.01 0.69 12.36
N ALA A 78 7.91 0.16 11.86
CA ALA A 78 7.60 -1.27 11.97
C ALA A 78 8.64 -2.14 11.24
N ALA A 79 9.10 -1.70 10.06
CA ALA A 79 10.16 -2.37 9.30
C ALA A 79 11.50 -2.34 10.05
N GLU A 80 11.90 -1.19 10.60
CA GLU A 80 13.14 -1.05 11.39
C GLU A 80 13.10 -1.88 12.68
N ASN A 81 11.94 -1.93 13.36
CA ASN A 81 11.76 -2.80 14.53
C ASN A 81 11.91 -4.29 14.19
N ALA A 82 11.58 -4.68 12.95
CA ALA A 82 11.79 -6.03 12.42
C ALA A 82 13.25 -6.28 11.96
N GLY A 83 14.15 -5.29 12.07
CA GLY A 83 15.55 -5.40 11.68
C GLY A 83 15.85 -4.99 10.23
N LEU A 84 14.84 -4.55 9.47
CA LEU A 84 15.02 -4.11 8.09
C LEU A 84 15.67 -2.73 8.04
N LYS A 85 16.52 -2.52 7.05
CA LYS A 85 17.16 -1.22 6.80
C LYS A 85 16.50 -0.50 5.63
N LEU A 86 15.98 0.70 5.87
CA LEU A 86 15.43 1.56 4.84
C LEU A 86 16.52 2.02 3.86
N LEU A 87 16.23 1.93 2.56
CA LEU A 87 17.10 2.38 1.46
C LEU A 87 16.54 3.63 0.79
N THR A 88 15.27 3.60 0.35
CA THR A 88 14.62 4.74 -0.31
C THR A 88 13.15 4.87 0.07
N ILE A 89 12.66 6.10 -0.01
CA ILE A 89 11.24 6.47 0.02
C ILE A 89 10.99 7.25 -1.27
N ASP A 90 10.10 6.74 -2.11
CA ASP A 90 9.72 7.40 -3.35
C ASP A 90 8.22 7.75 -3.32
N ASP A 91 7.90 9.04 -3.34
CA ASP A 91 6.52 9.56 -3.36
C ASP A 91 6.01 9.62 -4.80
N HIS A 92 4.90 8.93 -5.06
CA HIS A 92 4.27 8.85 -6.38
C HIS A 92 2.98 9.67 -6.48
N THR A 93 2.77 10.67 -5.62
CA THR A 93 1.58 11.53 -5.60
C THR A 93 1.32 12.17 -6.96
N GLU A 94 2.32 12.80 -7.58
CA GLU A 94 2.15 13.50 -8.86
C GLU A 94 1.72 12.53 -9.97
N MET A 95 2.30 11.34 -10.01
CA MET A 95 1.93 10.30 -10.97
C MET A 95 0.48 9.85 -10.76
N ALA A 96 0.06 9.64 -9.52
CA ALA A 96 -1.30 9.24 -9.19
C ALA A 96 -2.32 10.34 -9.50
N VAL A 97 -2.02 11.60 -9.16
CA VAL A 97 -2.86 12.77 -9.52
C VAL A 97 -3.02 12.85 -11.04
N SER A 98 -1.93 12.70 -11.80
CA SER A 98 -1.97 12.68 -13.27
C SER A 98 -2.85 11.55 -13.79
N PHE A 99 -2.73 10.35 -13.24
CA PHE A 99 -3.55 9.19 -13.63
C PHE A 99 -5.05 9.43 -13.38
N PHE A 100 -5.43 9.94 -12.20
CA PHE A 100 -6.83 10.20 -11.87
C PHE A 100 -7.43 11.40 -12.63
N ASN A 101 -6.59 12.34 -13.11
CA ASN A 101 -7.04 13.46 -13.93
C ASN A 101 -7.16 13.11 -15.42
N ASN A 102 -6.43 12.08 -15.87
CA ASN A 102 -6.38 11.65 -17.27
C ASN A 102 -6.67 10.13 -17.37
N PRO A 103 -7.87 9.68 -16.96
CA PRO A 103 -8.20 8.27 -17.06
C PRO A 103 -8.18 7.80 -18.52
N PRO A 104 -7.84 6.53 -18.79
CA PRO A 104 -7.91 5.97 -20.12
C PRO A 104 -9.32 6.14 -20.71
N SER A 105 -9.40 6.55 -21.98
CA SER A 105 -10.69 6.73 -22.67
C SER A 105 -11.47 5.41 -22.80
N GLU A 106 -10.76 4.29 -22.88
CA GLU A 106 -11.33 2.95 -22.89
C GLU A 106 -10.64 2.09 -21.84
N PRO A 107 -11.38 1.52 -20.89
CA PRO A 107 -10.80 0.58 -19.94
C PRO A 107 -10.37 -0.70 -20.65
N PRO A 108 -9.30 -1.38 -20.21
CA PRO A 108 -8.92 -2.66 -20.75
C PRO A 108 -10.06 -3.67 -20.62
N PRO A 109 -10.17 -4.67 -21.55
CA PRO A 109 -11.25 -5.66 -21.54
C PRO A 109 -11.39 -6.40 -20.19
N VAL A 110 -10.26 -6.63 -19.51
CA VAL A 110 -10.22 -7.15 -18.14
C VAL A 110 -9.69 -6.06 -17.24
N ASN A 111 -10.49 -5.63 -16.27
CA ASN A 111 -10.13 -4.56 -15.33
C ASN A 111 -10.73 -4.83 -13.94
N LEU A 112 -10.31 -4.03 -12.96
CA LEU A 112 -10.75 -4.18 -11.57
C LEU A 112 -12.28 -4.07 -11.38
N GLY A 113 -13.01 -3.44 -12.30
CA GLY A 113 -14.47 -3.35 -12.25
C GLY A 113 -15.16 -4.71 -12.22
N HIS A 114 -14.56 -5.74 -12.83
CA HIS A 114 -15.09 -7.09 -12.81
C HIS A 114 -15.03 -7.73 -11.40
N LEU A 115 -14.06 -7.31 -10.58
CA LEU A 115 -13.90 -7.79 -9.20
C LEU A 115 -14.66 -6.91 -8.19
N MET A 116 -14.63 -5.60 -8.40
CA MET A 116 -15.16 -4.61 -7.44
C MET A 116 -16.64 -4.31 -7.64
N GLY A 117 -17.22 -4.74 -8.78
CA GLY A 117 -18.64 -4.60 -9.07
C GLY A 117 -19.09 -3.15 -9.30
N THR A 118 -20.39 -2.92 -9.11
CA THR A 118 -21.06 -1.64 -9.44
C THR A 118 -20.59 -0.43 -8.62
N LYS A 119 -19.94 -0.64 -7.47
CA LYS A 119 -19.40 0.44 -6.63
C LYS A 119 -18.02 0.93 -7.06
N MET A 120 -17.37 0.27 -8.02
CA MET A 120 -16.03 0.64 -8.46
C MET A 120 -15.88 2.12 -8.85
N PRO A 121 -16.78 2.74 -9.62
CA PRO A 121 -16.65 4.16 -9.96
C PRO A 121 -16.61 5.08 -8.72
N GLU A 122 -17.44 4.80 -7.72
CA GLU A 122 -17.46 5.54 -6.46
C GLU A 122 -16.16 5.34 -5.66
N MET A 123 -15.69 4.10 -5.55
CA MET A 123 -14.43 3.76 -4.89
C MET A 123 -13.22 4.48 -5.53
N VAL A 124 -13.15 4.48 -6.86
CA VAL A 124 -12.10 5.16 -7.63
C VAL A 124 -12.18 6.67 -7.44
N ALA A 125 -13.39 7.24 -7.46
CA ALA A 125 -13.59 8.67 -7.23
C ALA A 125 -13.14 9.09 -5.82
N ASN A 126 -13.51 8.34 -4.79
CA ASN A 126 -13.13 8.59 -3.41
C ASN A 126 -11.61 8.52 -3.23
N ALA A 127 -10.95 7.48 -3.76
CA ALA A 127 -9.49 7.37 -3.72
C ALA A 127 -8.80 8.52 -4.46
N GLY A 128 -9.25 8.86 -5.67
CA GLY A 128 -8.72 9.98 -6.44
C GLY A 128 -8.89 11.34 -5.74
N ASN A 129 -10.02 11.55 -5.06
CA ASN A 129 -10.25 12.76 -4.27
C ASN A 129 -9.30 12.82 -3.06
N ALA A 130 -9.14 11.72 -2.33
CA ALA A 130 -8.25 11.66 -1.18
C ALA A 130 -6.78 11.91 -1.56
N ILE A 131 -6.34 11.44 -2.74
CA ILE A 131 -4.99 11.71 -3.27
C ILE A 131 -4.86 13.19 -3.68
N ARG A 132 -5.83 13.75 -4.43
CA ARG A 132 -5.80 15.16 -4.83
C ARG A 132 -5.81 16.12 -3.65
N ASN A 133 -6.50 15.77 -2.58
CA ASN A 133 -6.57 16.58 -1.35
C ASN A 133 -5.35 16.39 -0.44
N GLY A 134 -4.42 15.46 -0.77
CA GLY A 134 -3.24 15.19 0.04
C GLY A 134 -3.53 14.41 1.32
N THR A 135 -4.67 13.72 1.40
CA THR A 135 -5.02 12.88 2.56
C THR A 135 -4.22 11.57 2.56
N ILE A 136 -4.01 11.01 1.38
CA ILE A 136 -3.22 9.80 1.14
C ILE A 136 -2.35 9.94 -0.10
N SER A 137 -1.28 9.16 -0.17
CA SER A 137 -0.37 9.09 -1.31
C SER A 137 0.09 7.65 -1.57
N PRO A 138 0.27 7.24 -2.83
CA PRO A 138 1.02 6.03 -3.14
C PRO A 138 2.51 6.26 -2.87
N ILE A 139 3.08 5.46 -1.97
CA ILE A 139 4.48 5.54 -1.55
C ILE A 139 5.16 4.20 -1.86
N LEU A 140 6.36 4.27 -2.43
CA LEU A 140 7.23 3.12 -2.62
C LEU A 140 8.37 3.19 -1.61
N LEU A 141 8.48 2.14 -0.80
CA LEU A 141 9.56 1.96 0.16
C LEU A 141 10.44 0.80 -0.29
N ARG A 142 11.74 0.97 -0.17
CA ARG A 142 12.70 -0.11 -0.39
C ARG A 142 13.52 -0.34 0.86
N PHE A 143 13.64 -1.61 1.21
CA PHE A 143 14.44 -2.05 2.35
C PHE A 143 15.39 -3.18 1.93
N THR A 144 16.38 -3.43 2.77
CA THR A 144 17.15 -4.68 2.79
C THR A 144 17.04 -5.33 4.16
N ASN A 145 17.03 -6.65 4.17
CA ASN A 145 17.06 -7.44 5.39
C ASN A 145 18.50 -7.55 5.93
#